data_ad9c8a5fbeb1ac22ea18dca740aa6eb7
#
_entry.id   ad9c8a5fbeb1ac22ea18dca740aa6eb7
#
_cell.length_a   1.000
_cell.length_b   1.000
_cell.length_c   1.000
_cell.angle_alpha   90.00
_cell.angle_beta   90.00
_cell.angle_gamma   90.00
#
_symmetry.space_group_name_H-M   'P 1'
#
loop_
_entity.id
_entity.type
_entity.pdbx_description
1 polymer ?
#
loop_
_entity_poly.entity_id
_entity_poly.type
_entity_poly.pdbx_seq_one_letter_code
_entity_poly.pdbx_strand_id
1 'polypeptide(L)'
;MLSPTQRDLIKATVPLLATGGEALTKHFYGRMLSQSDVARPLFNPSHQSSGDQPRALANSVLMYAKHIDRLEALGPLVGQIVNKHVALQILPEHYPIVGHHLLASIREVLGPDIATDEIIDAWGAAYQMLADLLIGAEEEVYAANEKAPGGWRGARTFRVAEKVPESAEITSFHLVPVDGGAVVDFKPGQYIGMKLELDGEETRRNYSLSRAANGVGYRISVKREGGGKVSNHLHDKVQVGDTLELFAPAGDFTLVASERPVAFISGGVGITPTLPMLEQALASGRQVHFIHCARNGDVHAFREFIADKQKQHPQLRSYTCYSEALPGDAADAEGFLSRELLEQWLPAERDMDAYFLGPKPFMAQVKKLLRDVGVPEAQSRYEFFGPAAALEA
;
A
#
# COMPACT_ATOMS: atom_id res chain seq x y z
N MET A 1 20.69 -13.50 -19.75
CA MET A 1 21.18 -12.08 -19.77
C MET A 1 20.90 -11.49 -21.15
N LEU A 2 20.49 -10.23 -21.22
CA LEU A 2 20.26 -9.52 -22.49
C LEU A 2 21.58 -9.29 -23.23
N SER A 3 21.57 -9.46 -24.56
CA SER A 3 22.68 -9.07 -25.42
C SER A 3 22.82 -7.54 -25.50
N PRO A 4 23.98 -6.98 -25.88
CA PRO A 4 24.13 -5.53 -26.11
C PRO A 4 23.09 -5.00 -27.11
N THR A 5 22.85 -5.70 -28.19
CA THR A 5 21.87 -5.33 -29.23
C THR A 5 20.45 -5.25 -28.64
N GLN A 6 20.04 -6.22 -27.83
CA GLN A 6 18.72 -6.20 -27.16
C GLN A 6 18.59 -5.00 -26.24
N ARG A 7 19.63 -4.68 -25.45
CA ARG A 7 19.62 -3.51 -24.58
C ARG A 7 19.51 -2.19 -25.36
N ASP A 8 20.20 -2.09 -26.48
CA ASP A 8 20.13 -0.89 -27.35
C ASP A 8 18.75 -0.74 -27.98
N LEU A 9 18.13 -1.84 -28.43
CA LEU A 9 16.74 -1.83 -28.92
C LEU A 9 15.76 -1.36 -27.85
N ILE A 10 15.88 -1.84 -26.61
CA ILE A 10 15.03 -1.42 -25.49
C ILE A 10 15.24 0.08 -25.19
N LYS A 11 16.49 0.55 -25.11
CA LYS A 11 16.81 1.97 -24.87
C LYS A 11 16.25 2.87 -25.97
N ALA A 12 16.22 2.42 -27.21
CA ALA A 12 15.62 3.17 -28.32
C ALA A 12 14.10 3.39 -28.16
N THR A 13 13.41 2.55 -27.35
CA THR A 13 11.97 2.74 -27.04
C THR A 13 11.71 3.72 -25.91
N VAL A 14 12.73 4.14 -25.11
CA VAL A 14 12.56 5.03 -23.96
C VAL A 14 11.82 6.33 -24.28
N PRO A 15 12.11 7.06 -25.37
CA PRO A 15 11.37 8.28 -25.71
C PRO A 15 9.88 8.02 -25.96
N LEU A 16 9.55 6.88 -26.57
CA LEU A 16 8.16 6.48 -26.84
C LEU A 16 7.42 6.14 -25.54
N LEU A 17 8.09 5.42 -24.63
CA LEU A 17 7.53 5.10 -23.32
C LEU A 17 7.34 6.34 -22.45
N ALA A 18 8.24 7.31 -22.54
CA ALA A 18 8.13 8.56 -21.79
C ALA A 18 6.90 9.39 -22.19
N THR A 19 6.49 9.34 -23.46
CA THR A 19 5.34 10.11 -23.98
C THR A 19 4.06 9.29 -24.12
N GLY A 20 4.17 8.00 -24.43
CA GLY A 20 3.03 7.12 -24.76
C GLY A 20 2.80 5.97 -23.78
N GLY A 21 3.61 5.85 -22.73
CA GLY A 21 3.57 4.71 -21.81
C GLY A 21 2.22 4.53 -21.11
N GLU A 22 1.54 5.59 -20.74
CA GLU A 22 0.21 5.51 -20.12
C GLU A 22 -0.85 4.98 -21.10
N ALA A 23 -0.81 5.39 -22.37
CA ALA A 23 -1.72 4.88 -23.40
C ALA A 23 -1.47 3.39 -23.66
N LEU A 24 -0.20 2.98 -23.73
CA LEU A 24 0.20 1.58 -23.85
C LEU A 24 -0.31 0.73 -22.68
N THR A 25 -0.13 1.19 -21.46
CA THR A 25 -0.54 0.42 -20.27
C THR A 25 -2.05 0.41 -20.08
N LYS A 26 -2.79 1.45 -20.46
CA LYS A 26 -4.26 1.42 -20.53
C LYS A 26 -4.75 0.37 -21.54
N HIS A 27 -4.14 0.32 -22.72
CA HIS A 27 -4.45 -0.70 -23.73
C HIS A 27 -4.16 -2.09 -23.20
N PHE A 28 -2.99 -2.30 -22.61
CA PHE A 28 -2.57 -3.57 -22.00
C PHE A 28 -3.59 -4.06 -20.96
N TYR A 29 -3.99 -3.23 -19.98
CA TYR A 29 -4.97 -3.62 -18.99
C TYR A 29 -6.34 -3.92 -19.61
N GLY A 30 -6.81 -3.08 -20.53
CA GLY A 30 -8.07 -3.33 -21.25
C GLY A 30 -8.07 -4.70 -21.93
N ARG A 31 -6.97 -5.02 -22.63
CA ARG A 31 -6.78 -6.30 -23.31
C ARG A 31 -6.72 -7.48 -22.33
N MET A 32 -5.85 -7.41 -21.34
CA MET A 32 -5.63 -8.49 -20.39
C MET A 32 -6.87 -8.79 -19.56
N LEU A 33 -7.49 -7.78 -18.97
CA LEU A 33 -8.65 -7.97 -18.09
C LEU A 33 -9.92 -8.40 -18.82
N SER A 34 -10.03 -8.11 -20.12
CA SER A 34 -11.14 -8.60 -20.94
C SER A 34 -10.97 -10.05 -21.40
N GLN A 35 -9.72 -10.56 -21.45
CA GLN A 35 -9.39 -11.87 -22.03
C GLN A 35 -8.91 -12.91 -21.02
N SER A 36 -8.60 -12.52 -19.78
CA SER A 36 -8.07 -13.42 -18.77
C SER A 36 -8.90 -13.41 -17.48
N ASP A 37 -9.64 -14.47 -17.25
CA ASP A 37 -10.38 -14.69 -16.00
C ASP A 37 -9.42 -14.92 -14.81
N VAL A 38 -8.22 -15.43 -15.07
CA VAL A 38 -7.18 -15.64 -14.06
C VAL A 38 -6.57 -14.32 -13.57
N ALA A 39 -6.37 -13.36 -14.49
CA ALA A 39 -5.76 -12.08 -14.12
C ALA A 39 -6.77 -11.12 -13.47
N ARG A 40 -8.03 -11.16 -13.87
CA ARG A 40 -9.07 -10.20 -13.43
C ARG A 40 -9.18 -10.06 -11.91
N PRO A 41 -9.22 -11.13 -11.10
CA PRO A 41 -9.34 -11.04 -9.65
C PRO A 41 -8.17 -10.34 -8.94
N LEU A 42 -6.99 -10.31 -9.58
CA LEU A 42 -5.76 -9.76 -9.02
C LEU A 42 -5.75 -8.21 -9.04
N PHE A 43 -6.68 -7.60 -9.77
CA PHE A 43 -6.70 -6.16 -9.98
C PHE A 43 -7.96 -5.50 -9.41
N ASN A 44 -7.77 -4.31 -8.83
CA ASN A 44 -8.88 -3.51 -8.31
C ASN A 44 -9.48 -2.66 -9.45
N PRO A 45 -10.76 -2.85 -9.83
CA PRO A 45 -11.41 -2.05 -10.86
C PRO A 45 -11.36 -0.54 -10.61
N SER A 46 -11.43 -0.10 -9.34
CA SER A 46 -11.34 1.33 -9.00
C SER A 46 -9.99 1.94 -9.36
N HIS A 47 -8.89 1.19 -9.23
CA HIS A 47 -7.55 1.67 -9.62
C HIS A 47 -7.37 1.66 -11.15
N GLN A 48 -8.12 0.84 -11.86
CA GLN A 48 -8.15 0.85 -13.32
C GLN A 48 -8.92 2.06 -13.83
N SER A 49 -10.12 2.33 -13.30
CA SER A 49 -10.96 3.46 -13.73
C SER A 49 -10.35 4.82 -13.39
N SER A 50 -9.62 4.96 -12.25
CA SER A 50 -8.89 6.19 -11.91
C SER A 50 -7.63 6.42 -12.77
N GLY A 51 -7.15 5.39 -13.47
CA GLY A 51 -5.90 5.42 -14.23
C GLY A 51 -4.63 5.30 -13.34
N ASP A 52 -4.76 5.12 -12.04
CA ASP A 52 -3.60 5.04 -11.14
C ASP A 52 -2.76 3.79 -11.42
N GLN A 53 -3.41 2.64 -11.67
CA GLN A 53 -2.71 1.39 -12.01
C GLN A 53 -1.97 1.49 -13.35
N PRO A 54 -2.59 1.94 -14.46
CA PRO A 54 -1.88 2.16 -15.72
C PRO A 54 -0.68 3.10 -15.60
N ARG A 55 -0.81 4.21 -14.86
CA ARG A 55 0.31 5.15 -14.64
C ARG A 55 1.45 4.53 -13.85
N ALA A 56 1.14 3.76 -12.79
CA ALA A 56 2.15 3.07 -12.00
C ALA A 56 2.94 2.06 -12.85
N LEU A 57 2.25 1.27 -13.67
CA LEU A 57 2.91 0.32 -14.58
C LEU A 57 3.73 1.04 -15.66
N ALA A 58 3.18 2.11 -16.27
CA ALA A 58 3.90 2.89 -17.27
C ALA A 58 5.22 3.43 -16.72
N ASN A 59 5.19 3.98 -15.50
CA ASN A 59 6.41 4.44 -14.83
C ASN A 59 7.39 3.29 -14.55
N SER A 60 6.90 2.13 -14.10
CA SER A 60 7.76 0.97 -13.83
C SER A 60 8.44 0.45 -15.10
N VAL A 61 7.70 0.34 -16.21
CA VAL A 61 8.24 -0.07 -17.52
C VAL A 61 9.26 0.95 -18.04
N LEU A 62 8.96 2.24 -17.92
CA LEU A 62 9.87 3.31 -18.30
C LEU A 62 11.17 3.28 -17.49
N MET A 63 11.07 3.12 -16.17
CA MET A 63 12.25 3.04 -15.28
C MET A 63 13.07 1.78 -15.58
N TYR A 64 12.41 0.64 -15.84
CA TYR A 64 13.08 -0.57 -16.25
C TYR A 64 13.88 -0.38 -17.54
N ALA A 65 13.28 0.21 -18.58
CA ALA A 65 13.96 0.48 -19.84
C ALA A 65 15.14 1.47 -19.69
N LYS A 66 14.97 2.52 -18.88
CA LYS A 66 16.04 3.51 -18.60
C LYS A 66 17.24 2.90 -17.87
N HIS A 67 17.00 1.93 -17.00
CA HIS A 67 18.01 1.30 -16.16
C HIS A 67 18.40 -0.11 -16.61
N ILE A 68 18.11 -0.47 -17.87
CA ILE A 68 18.33 -1.82 -18.39
C ILE A 68 19.80 -2.29 -18.31
N ASP A 69 20.74 -1.36 -18.26
CA ASP A 69 22.18 -1.65 -18.09
C ASP A 69 22.61 -1.76 -16.62
N ARG A 70 21.77 -1.32 -15.66
CA ARG A 70 22.09 -1.24 -14.22
C ARG A 70 20.85 -1.52 -13.38
N LEU A 71 20.36 -2.76 -13.42
CA LEU A 71 19.12 -3.17 -12.75
C LEU A 71 19.21 -3.06 -11.22
N GLU A 72 20.40 -3.08 -10.65
CA GLU A 72 20.63 -2.84 -9.21
C GLU A 72 20.10 -1.48 -8.74
N ALA A 73 20.04 -0.49 -9.62
CA ALA A 73 19.45 0.81 -9.32
C ALA A 73 17.92 0.76 -9.08
N LEU A 74 17.27 -0.33 -9.49
CA LEU A 74 15.83 -0.55 -9.31
C LEU A 74 15.48 -1.31 -8.02
N GLY A 75 16.47 -1.62 -7.17
CA GLY A 75 16.23 -2.40 -5.94
C GLY A 75 15.04 -1.91 -5.10
N PRO A 76 14.92 -0.60 -4.77
CA PRO A 76 13.76 -0.10 -4.03
C PRO A 76 12.43 -0.29 -4.75
N LEU A 77 12.38 -0.10 -6.07
CA LEU A 77 11.17 -0.32 -6.88
C LEU A 77 10.79 -1.81 -6.92
N VAL A 78 11.77 -2.68 -7.10
CA VAL A 78 11.58 -4.14 -7.06
C VAL A 78 11.02 -4.57 -5.70
N GLY A 79 11.57 -4.08 -4.60
CA GLY A 79 11.08 -4.37 -3.26
C GLY A 79 9.61 -3.98 -3.05
N GLN A 80 9.20 -2.80 -3.53
CA GLN A 80 7.80 -2.36 -3.47
C GLN A 80 6.88 -3.26 -4.31
N ILE A 81 7.31 -3.66 -5.51
CA ILE A 81 6.54 -4.56 -6.38
C ILE A 81 6.38 -5.92 -5.69
N VAL A 82 7.47 -6.52 -5.20
CA VAL A 82 7.46 -7.81 -4.50
C VAL A 82 6.48 -7.80 -3.32
N ASN A 83 6.53 -6.78 -2.46
CA ASN A 83 5.61 -6.69 -1.32
C ASN A 83 4.14 -6.64 -1.75
N LYS A 84 3.81 -5.90 -2.82
CA LYS A 84 2.44 -5.82 -3.35
C LYS A 84 2.00 -7.13 -4.01
N HIS A 85 2.89 -7.79 -4.73
CA HIS A 85 2.64 -9.09 -5.36
C HIS A 85 2.41 -10.18 -4.33
N VAL A 86 3.28 -10.27 -3.33
CA VAL A 86 3.15 -11.25 -2.23
C VAL A 86 1.83 -11.09 -1.50
N ALA A 87 1.42 -9.87 -1.17
CA ALA A 87 0.15 -9.60 -0.49
C ALA A 87 -1.09 -9.99 -1.33
N LEU A 88 -0.96 -10.03 -2.65
CA LEU A 88 -2.00 -10.45 -3.57
C LEU A 88 -1.86 -11.90 -4.03
N GLN A 89 -0.85 -12.64 -3.54
CA GLN A 89 -0.51 -14.00 -3.97
C GLN A 89 -0.31 -14.07 -5.48
N ILE A 90 0.56 -13.21 -6.02
CA ILE A 90 1.03 -13.36 -7.40
C ILE A 90 1.97 -14.56 -7.45
N LEU A 91 1.70 -15.47 -8.37
CA LEU A 91 2.40 -16.74 -8.51
C LEU A 91 3.10 -16.83 -9.88
N PRO A 92 4.10 -17.71 -10.06
CA PRO A 92 4.84 -17.83 -11.32
C PRO A 92 3.96 -17.99 -12.56
N GLU A 93 2.82 -18.69 -12.45
CA GLU A 93 1.88 -18.91 -13.57
C GLU A 93 1.16 -17.64 -14.04
N HIS A 94 1.17 -16.55 -13.28
CA HIS A 94 0.58 -15.29 -13.69
C HIS A 94 1.48 -14.51 -14.66
N TYR A 95 2.80 -14.69 -14.60
CA TYR A 95 3.76 -13.93 -15.40
C TYR A 95 3.65 -14.20 -16.92
N PRO A 96 3.48 -15.43 -17.41
CA PRO A 96 3.26 -15.66 -18.84
C PRO A 96 2.02 -14.95 -19.39
N ILE A 97 0.95 -14.83 -18.59
CA ILE A 97 -0.28 -14.12 -18.98
C ILE A 97 0.04 -12.63 -19.18
N VAL A 98 0.70 -12.01 -18.21
CA VAL A 98 1.10 -10.60 -18.27
C VAL A 98 2.03 -10.35 -19.45
N GLY A 99 3.06 -11.18 -19.63
CA GLY A 99 4.03 -11.06 -20.72
C GLY A 99 3.37 -11.15 -22.09
N HIS A 100 2.48 -12.12 -22.32
CA HIS A 100 1.73 -12.26 -23.56
C HIS A 100 0.95 -11.00 -23.91
N HIS A 101 0.18 -10.47 -22.96
CA HIS A 101 -0.63 -9.29 -23.19
C HIS A 101 0.19 -8.01 -23.34
N LEU A 102 1.31 -7.89 -22.61
CA LEU A 102 2.21 -6.73 -22.71
C LEU A 102 2.86 -6.66 -24.08
N LEU A 103 3.45 -7.76 -24.57
CA LEU A 103 4.11 -7.80 -25.88
C LEU A 103 3.11 -7.56 -27.03
N ALA A 104 1.92 -8.16 -26.94
CA ALA A 104 0.86 -7.91 -27.90
C ALA A 104 0.45 -6.42 -27.91
N SER A 105 0.33 -5.80 -26.73
CA SER A 105 -0.02 -4.37 -26.62
C SER A 105 1.07 -3.45 -27.15
N ILE A 106 2.35 -3.78 -26.96
CA ILE A 106 3.47 -3.05 -27.57
C ILE A 106 3.32 -3.04 -29.09
N ARG A 107 3.06 -4.22 -29.70
CA ARG A 107 2.88 -4.35 -31.15
C ARG A 107 1.65 -3.60 -31.65
N GLU A 108 0.52 -3.73 -30.96
CA GLU A 108 -0.76 -3.11 -31.36
C GLU A 108 -0.73 -1.58 -31.25
N VAL A 109 -0.07 -1.03 -30.23
CA VAL A 109 -0.04 0.41 -29.97
C VAL A 109 1.03 1.14 -30.78
N LEU A 110 2.23 0.54 -30.92
CA LEU A 110 3.32 1.17 -31.66
C LEU A 110 3.27 0.90 -33.17
N GLY A 111 2.55 -0.11 -33.59
CA GLY A 111 2.45 -0.52 -34.98
C GLY A 111 3.69 -1.28 -35.49
N PRO A 112 3.57 -1.98 -36.64
CA PRO A 112 4.60 -2.88 -37.17
C PRO A 112 5.89 -2.17 -37.59
N ASP A 113 5.81 -0.91 -37.96
CA ASP A 113 6.99 -0.14 -38.40
C ASP A 113 7.93 0.21 -37.23
N ILE A 114 7.39 0.33 -36.03
CA ILE A 114 8.16 0.63 -34.80
C ILE A 114 8.38 -0.65 -34.02
N ALA A 115 7.33 -1.42 -33.75
CA ALA A 115 7.40 -2.68 -33.00
C ALA A 115 7.78 -3.84 -33.95
N THR A 116 8.99 -3.77 -34.51
CA THR A 116 9.54 -4.84 -35.34
C THR A 116 9.71 -6.14 -34.55
N ASP A 117 9.90 -7.27 -35.24
CA ASP A 117 10.09 -8.56 -34.56
C ASP A 117 11.31 -8.51 -33.62
N GLU A 118 12.40 -7.84 -34.02
CA GLU A 118 13.59 -7.70 -33.19
C GLU A 118 13.31 -6.89 -31.90
N ILE A 119 12.48 -5.86 -31.97
CA ILE A 119 12.06 -5.07 -30.78
C ILE A 119 11.16 -5.90 -29.87
N ILE A 120 10.22 -6.65 -30.43
CA ILE A 120 9.34 -7.55 -29.64
C ILE A 120 10.16 -8.66 -28.98
N ASP A 121 11.10 -9.26 -29.68
CA ASP A 121 11.98 -10.29 -29.12
C ASP A 121 12.89 -9.73 -28.02
N ALA A 122 13.40 -8.50 -28.19
CA ALA A 122 14.17 -7.81 -27.15
C ALA A 122 13.34 -7.55 -25.89
N TRP A 123 12.10 -7.06 -26.04
CA TRP A 123 11.18 -6.86 -24.93
C TRP A 123 10.72 -8.17 -24.30
N GLY A 124 10.54 -9.24 -25.09
CA GLY A 124 10.23 -10.58 -24.57
C GLY A 124 11.36 -11.11 -23.66
N ALA A 125 12.61 -10.99 -24.12
CA ALA A 125 13.78 -11.36 -23.31
C ALA A 125 13.93 -10.48 -22.05
N ALA A 126 13.68 -9.18 -22.16
CA ALA A 126 13.72 -8.26 -21.03
C ALA A 126 12.62 -8.58 -20.01
N TYR A 127 11.39 -8.81 -20.48
CA TYR A 127 10.28 -9.21 -19.62
C TYR A 127 10.58 -10.50 -18.86
N GLN A 128 11.09 -11.52 -19.56
CA GLN A 128 11.45 -12.80 -18.91
C GLN A 128 12.51 -12.61 -17.83
N MET A 129 13.53 -11.80 -18.08
CA MET A 129 14.57 -11.50 -17.08
C MET A 129 13.99 -10.79 -15.85
N LEU A 130 13.06 -9.85 -16.03
CA LEU A 130 12.36 -9.19 -14.93
C LEU A 130 11.44 -10.16 -14.18
N ALA A 131 10.70 -11.00 -14.90
CA ALA A 131 9.83 -12.02 -14.35
C ALA A 131 10.62 -13.00 -13.46
N ASP A 132 11.74 -13.52 -13.96
CA ASP A 132 12.60 -14.44 -13.20
C ASP A 132 13.13 -13.79 -11.90
N LEU A 133 13.50 -12.52 -11.94
CA LEU A 133 13.96 -11.76 -10.79
C LEU A 133 12.83 -11.57 -9.75
N LEU A 134 11.64 -11.18 -10.19
CA LEU A 134 10.50 -10.98 -9.31
C LEU A 134 10.02 -12.31 -8.71
N ILE A 135 9.86 -13.35 -9.52
CA ILE A 135 9.48 -14.70 -9.07
C ILE A 135 10.46 -15.20 -8.00
N GLY A 136 11.77 -15.03 -8.22
CA GLY A 136 12.78 -15.42 -7.24
C GLY A 136 12.66 -14.67 -5.93
N ALA A 137 12.51 -13.35 -5.99
CA ALA A 137 12.37 -12.51 -4.80
C ALA A 137 11.03 -12.75 -4.05
N GLU A 138 9.95 -12.98 -4.77
CA GLU A 138 8.64 -13.33 -4.19
C GLU A 138 8.70 -14.70 -3.50
N GLU A 139 9.35 -15.69 -4.12
CA GLU A 139 9.52 -17.03 -3.53
C GLU A 139 10.32 -16.96 -2.22
N GLU A 140 11.36 -16.12 -2.15
CA GLU A 140 12.10 -15.90 -0.89
C GLU A 140 11.17 -15.41 0.22
N VAL A 141 10.27 -14.48 -0.07
CA VAL A 141 9.31 -13.95 0.90
C VAL A 141 8.26 -14.99 1.27
N TYR A 142 7.71 -15.74 0.30
CA TYR A 142 6.76 -16.82 0.56
C TYR A 142 7.38 -17.90 1.46
N ALA A 143 8.60 -18.34 1.14
CA ALA A 143 9.29 -19.34 1.92
C ALA A 143 9.66 -18.85 3.33
N ALA A 144 10.02 -17.58 3.49
CA ALA A 144 10.29 -16.98 4.79
C ALA A 144 9.00 -16.91 5.65
N ASN A 145 7.90 -16.47 5.05
CA ASN A 145 6.60 -16.44 5.73
C ASN A 145 6.13 -17.83 6.16
N GLU A 146 6.28 -18.83 5.30
CA GLU A 146 5.88 -20.22 5.59
C GLU A 146 6.68 -20.84 6.74
N LYS A 147 7.99 -20.54 6.80
CA LYS A 147 8.90 -21.07 7.83
C LYS A 147 8.83 -20.33 9.17
N ALA A 148 8.29 -19.13 9.19
CA ALA A 148 8.17 -18.36 10.42
C ALA A 148 7.20 -19.02 11.43
N PRO A 149 7.41 -18.89 12.73
CA PRO A 149 6.46 -19.37 13.72
C PRO A 149 5.04 -18.82 13.49
N GLY A 150 4.05 -19.69 13.36
CA GLY A 150 2.67 -19.30 13.02
C GLY A 150 2.47 -18.87 11.58
N GLY A 151 3.47 -19.04 10.73
CA GLY A 151 3.44 -18.66 9.32
C GLY A 151 2.68 -19.67 8.44
N TRP A 152 2.39 -19.25 7.22
CA TRP A 152 1.71 -20.08 6.22
C TRP A 152 1.98 -19.60 4.81
N ARG A 153 1.66 -20.44 3.85
CA ARG A 153 1.70 -20.13 2.43
C ARG A 153 0.29 -20.21 1.83
N GLY A 154 0.00 -19.35 0.87
CA GLY A 154 -1.34 -19.29 0.27
C GLY A 154 -2.38 -18.65 1.18
N ALA A 155 -3.63 -19.02 0.97
CA ALA A 155 -4.75 -18.55 1.78
C ALA A 155 -4.90 -19.39 3.05
N ARG A 156 -5.12 -18.73 4.19
CA ARG A 156 -5.48 -19.36 5.46
C ARG A 156 -6.81 -18.80 5.93
N THR A 157 -7.67 -19.65 6.44
CA THR A 157 -9.02 -19.27 6.86
C THR A 157 -9.00 -18.69 8.27
N PHE A 158 -9.56 -17.49 8.41
CA PHE A 158 -9.74 -16.78 9.66
C PHE A 158 -11.22 -16.57 9.93
N ARG A 159 -11.59 -16.63 11.19
CA ARG A 159 -12.95 -16.31 11.68
C ARG A 159 -12.97 -14.89 12.22
N VAL A 160 -14.02 -14.15 11.93
CA VAL A 160 -14.31 -12.86 12.58
C VAL A 160 -14.71 -13.15 14.02
N ALA A 161 -13.80 -12.85 14.96
CA ALA A 161 -14.03 -13.03 16.39
C ALA A 161 -14.82 -11.87 16.98
N GLU A 162 -14.61 -10.66 16.46
CA GLU A 162 -15.25 -9.44 16.93
C GLU A 162 -15.34 -8.43 15.80
N LYS A 163 -16.38 -7.60 15.82
CA LYS A 163 -16.64 -6.51 14.88
C LYS A 163 -16.96 -5.25 15.67
N VAL A 164 -16.08 -4.24 15.62
CA VAL A 164 -16.15 -3.05 16.46
C VAL A 164 -16.28 -1.80 15.61
N PRO A 165 -17.37 -1.02 15.71
CA PRO A 165 -17.43 0.30 15.13
C PRO A 165 -16.41 1.23 15.80
N GLU A 166 -15.49 1.80 15.04
CA GLU A 166 -14.50 2.77 15.52
C GLU A 166 -14.91 4.22 15.25
N SER A 167 -15.79 4.42 14.27
CA SER A 167 -16.40 5.68 13.91
C SER A 167 -17.63 5.45 13.02
N ALA A 168 -18.30 6.49 12.56
CA ALA A 168 -19.42 6.37 11.63
C ALA A 168 -19.04 5.69 10.29
N GLU A 169 -17.75 5.69 9.92
CA GLU A 169 -17.29 5.17 8.64
C GLU A 169 -16.33 3.96 8.77
N ILE A 170 -15.72 3.77 9.93
CA ILE A 170 -14.67 2.75 10.11
C ILE A 170 -15.13 1.69 11.09
N THR A 171 -15.00 0.44 10.69
CA THR A 171 -15.24 -0.74 11.53
C THR A 171 -14.00 -1.62 11.59
N SER A 172 -13.61 -2.03 12.79
CA SER A 172 -12.55 -2.99 13.04
C SER A 172 -13.09 -4.43 13.02
N PHE A 173 -12.32 -5.32 12.39
CA PHE A 173 -12.56 -6.75 12.35
C PHE A 173 -11.39 -7.45 13.05
N HIS A 174 -11.67 -8.14 14.15
CA HIS A 174 -10.72 -8.99 14.84
C HIS A 174 -10.78 -10.39 14.26
N LEU A 175 -9.67 -10.88 13.75
CA LEU A 175 -9.57 -12.08 12.95
C LEU A 175 -8.67 -13.10 13.65
N VAL A 176 -9.19 -14.28 13.92
CA VAL A 176 -8.46 -15.38 14.53
C VAL A 176 -8.45 -16.59 13.61
N PRO A 177 -7.36 -17.36 13.52
CA PRO A 177 -7.30 -18.53 12.65
C PRO A 177 -8.30 -19.59 13.07
N VAL A 178 -8.99 -20.20 12.11
CA VAL A 178 -10.01 -21.25 12.38
C VAL A 178 -9.35 -22.50 12.94
N ASP A 179 -8.12 -22.81 12.53
CA ASP A 179 -7.36 -23.96 13.01
C ASP A 179 -6.83 -23.82 14.46
N GLY A 180 -7.02 -22.65 15.08
CA GLY A 180 -6.57 -22.35 16.44
C GLY A 180 -5.05 -22.24 16.61
N GLY A 181 -4.27 -22.32 15.52
CA GLY A 181 -2.83 -22.16 15.54
C GLY A 181 -2.38 -20.71 15.76
N ALA A 182 -1.12 -20.52 16.12
CA ALA A 182 -0.52 -19.18 16.18
C ALA A 182 -0.52 -18.51 14.80
N VAL A 183 -0.41 -17.19 14.78
CA VAL A 183 -0.24 -16.40 13.57
C VAL A 183 1.15 -15.78 13.53
N VAL A 184 1.71 -15.60 12.35
CA VAL A 184 3.02 -14.99 12.18
C VAL A 184 3.00 -13.54 12.66
N ASP A 185 4.05 -13.15 13.37
CA ASP A 185 4.27 -11.75 13.72
C ASP A 185 4.52 -10.89 12.48
N PHE A 186 4.24 -9.62 12.60
CA PHE A 186 4.43 -8.64 11.53
C PHE A 186 5.10 -7.37 12.03
N LYS A 187 5.73 -6.64 11.13
CA LYS A 187 6.29 -5.32 11.45
C LYS A 187 5.18 -4.27 11.44
N PRO A 188 5.07 -3.40 12.47
CA PRO A 188 4.13 -2.29 12.49
C PRO A 188 4.19 -1.45 11.22
N GLY A 189 3.03 -1.26 10.59
CA GLY A 189 2.86 -0.62 9.30
C GLY A 189 2.56 -1.59 8.16
N GLN A 190 2.83 -2.88 8.31
CA GLN A 190 2.48 -3.89 7.32
C GLN A 190 0.96 -4.06 7.16
N TYR A 191 0.58 -4.64 6.04
CA TYR A 191 -0.79 -4.95 5.66
C TYR A 191 -0.95 -6.44 5.36
N ILE A 192 -2.20 -6.87 5.29
CA ILE A 192 -2.58 -8.25 5.00
C ILE A 192 -3.47 -8.29 3.75
N GLY A 193 -3.22 -9.26 2.86
CA GLY A 193 -4.08 -9.52 1.73
C GLY A 193 -5.29 -10.35 2.16
N MET A 194 -6.44 -10.02 1.60
CA MET A 194 -7.70 -10.73 1.81
C MET A 194 -8.27 -11.17 0.47
N LYS A 195 -8.70 -12.42 0.40
CA LYS A 195 -9.42 -12.99 -0.73
C LYS A 195 -10.90 -13.16 -0.36
N LEU A 196 -11.77 -12.72 -1.24
CA LEU A 196 -13.22 -12.80 -1.11
C LEU A 196 -13.85 -13.28 -2.41
N GLU A 197 -14.98 -13.94 -2.32
CA GLU A 197 -15.86 -14.20 -3.45
C GLU A 197 -17.09 -13.29 -3.34
N LEU A 198 -17.30 -12.43 -4.33
CA LEU A 198 -18.44 -11.51 -4.40
C LEU A 198 -19.14 -11.68 -5.73
N ASP A 199 -20.43 -11.98 -5.68
CA ASP A 199 -21.27 -12.18 -6.87
C ASP A 199 -20.72 -13.28 -7.84
N GLY A 200 -20.06 -14.31 -7.27
CA GLY A 200 -19.42 -15.40 -8.04
C GLY A 200 -18.06 -15.02 -8.65
N GLU A 201 -17.51 -13.87 -8.31
CA GLU A 201 -16.19 -13.43 -8.73
C GLU A 201 -15.21 -13.33 -7.56
N GLU A 202 -14.02 -13.93 -7.70
CA GLU A 202 -12.94 -13.74 -6.75
C GLU A 202 -12.47 -12.28 -6.81
N THR A 203 -12.20 -11.70 -5.64
CA THR A 203 -11.59 -10.37 -5.52
C THR A 203 -10.60 -10.35 -4.37
N ARG A 204 -9.52 -9.59 -4.51
CA ARG A 204 -8.47 -9.46 -3.50
C ARG A 204 -8.29 -8.01 -3.10
N ARG A 205 -8.09 -7.77 -1.78
CA ARG A 205 -7.84 -6.44 -1.22
C ARG A 205 -6.80 -6.52 -0.11
N ASN A 206 -6.04 -5.45 0.02
CA ASN A 206 -5.07 -5.29 1.10
C ASN A 206 -5.62 -4.35 2.17
N TYR A 207 -5.42 -4.72 3.43
CA TYR A 207 -5.80 -3.90 4.59
C TYR A 207 -4.63 -3.80 5.56
N SER A 208 -4.31 -2.57 5.98
CA SER A 208 -3.30 -2.36 7.01
C SER A 208 -3.69 -3.07 8.30
N LEU A 209 -2.70 -3.70 8.93
CA LEU A 209 -2.87 -4.25 10.26
C LEU A 209 -2.90 -3.10 11.27
N SER A 210 -3.99 -2.99 12.02
CA SER A 210 -4.30 -1.82 12.86
C SER A 210 -4.10 -2.03 14.35
N ARG A 211 -3.48 -3.15 14.76
CA ARG A 211 -3.16 -3.51 16.14
C ARG A 211 -1.75 -4.10 16.17
N ALA A 212 -1.02 -3.92 17.26
CA ALA A 212 0.27 -4.58 17.46
C ALA A 212 0.16 -6.11 17.36
N ALA A 213 1.22 -6.75 16.89
CA ALA A 213 1.32 -8.20 16.79
C ALA A 213 1.15 -8.83 18.18
N ASN A 214 0.43 -9.96 18.25
CA ASN A 214 0.14 -10.66 19.52
C ASN A 214 0.21 -12.19 19.38
N GLY A 215 0.61 -12.71 18.23
CA GLY A 215 0.71 -14.15 17.96
C GLY A 215 -0.62 -14.94 17.92
N VAL A 216 -1.76 -14.28 18.16
CA VAL A 216 -3.08 -14.94 18.30
C VAL A 216 -4.00 -14.60 17.12
N GLY A 217 -3.93 -13.39 16.61
CA GLY A 217 -4.81 -12.94 15.53
C GLY A 217 -4.46 -11.55 15.04
N TYR A 218 -5.22 -11.09 14.07
CA TYR A 218 -5.03 -9.80 13.42
C TYR A 218 -6.23 -8.88 13.62
N ARG A 219 -6.01 -7.59 13.48
CA ARG A 219 -7.07 -6.60 13.36
C ARG A 219 -6.86 -5.80 12.08
N ILE A 220 -7.89 -5.75 11.26
CA ILE A 220 -8.01 -4.78 10.16
C ILE A 220 -9.11 -3.79 10.50
N SER A 221 -8.99 -2.56 10.04
CA SER A 221 -10.01 -1.54 10.25
C SER A 221 -10.36 -0.93 8.90
N VAL A 222 -11.61 -1.15 8.51
CA VAL A 222 -12.09 -0.93 7.16
C VAL A 222 -13.00 0.28 7.12
N LYS A 223 -12.65 1.26 6.28
CA LYS A 223 -13.53 2.39 5.97
C LYS A 223 -14.58 1.95 4.97
N ARG A 224 -15.83 2.30 5.23
CA ARG A 224 -16.93 2.18 4.26
C ARG A 224 -16.74 3.22 3.15
N GLU A 225 -16.43 2.76 1.96
CA GLU A 225 -16.30 3.64 0.79
C GLU A 225 -17.61 3.71 0.02
N GLY A 226 -18.01 4.93 -0.38
CA GLY A 226 -19.18 5.14 -1.22
C GLY A 226 -19.03 4.40 -2.55
N GLY A 227 -19.94 3.45 -2.85
CA GLY A 227 -19.86 2.61 -4.04
C GLY A 227 -18.80 1.50 -4.01
N GLY A 228 -18.03 1.37 -2.93
CA GLY A 228 -17.01 0.32 -2.78
C GLY A 228 -17.63 -1.05 -2.55
N LYS A 229 -17.50 -2.00 -3.48
CA LYS A 229 -18.09 -3.34 -3.36
C LYS A 229 -17.60 -4.08 -2.10
N VAL A 230 -16.29 -4.21 -1.92
CA VAL A 230 -15.69 -4.99 -0.83
C VAL A 230 -15.92 -4.35 0.53
N SER A 231 -15.69 -3.03 0.67
CA SER A 231 -15.88 -2.34 1.95
C SER A 231 -17.33 -2.40 2.42
N ASN A 232 -18.29 -2.20 1.51
CA ASN A 232 -19.72 -2.32 1.85
C ASN A 232 -20.09 -3.75 2.20
N HIS A 233 -19.58 -4.77 1.47
CA HIS A 233 -19.80 -6.17 1.82
C HIS A 233 -19.29 -6.51 3.23
N LEU A 234 -18.09 -6.08 3.59
CA LEU A 234 -17.51 -6.28 4.92
C LEU A 234 -18.39 -5.62 6.01
N HIS A 235 -18.86 -4.40 5.76
CA HIS A 235 -19.71 -3.69 6.72
C HIS A 235 -21.10 -4.29 6.86
N ASP A 236 -21.74 -4.67 5.75
CA ASP A 236 -23.18 -5.00 5.72
C ASP A 236 -23.46 -6.51 5.83
N LYS A 237 -22.57 -7.35 5.32
CA LYS A 237 -22.81 -8.79 5.18
C LYS A 237 -21.98 -9.63 6.12
N VAL A 238 -20.70 -9.28 6.32
CA VAL A 238 -19.82 -10.07 7.19
C VAL A 238 -20.16 -9.85 8.65
N GLN A 239 -20.41 -10.93 9.38
CA GLN A 239 -20.81 -10.95 10.78
C GLN A 239 -19.75 -11.66 11.65
N VAL A 240 -19.85 -11.48 12.97
CA VAL A 240 -19.08 -12.28 13.94
C VAL A 240 -19.39 -13.76 13.73
N GLY A 241 -18.37 -14.58 13.61
CA GLY A 241 -18.47 -16.01 13.29
C GLY A 241 -18.19 -16.35 11.84
N ASP A 242 -18.37 -15.41 10.90
CA ASP A 242 -18.05 -15.63 9.49
C ASP A 242 -16.55 -15.81 9.26
N THR A 243 -16.20 -16.41 8.13
CA THR A 243 -14.82 -16.71 7.77
C THR A 243 -14.35 -15.90 6.59
N LEU A 244 -13.07 -15.52 6.62
CA LEU A 244 -12.38 -14.78 5.57
C LEU A 244 -11.06 -15.50 5.24
N GLU A 245 -10.64 -15.49 4.01
CA GLU A 245 -9.34 -16.02 3.59
C GLU A 245 -8.29 -14.92 3.56
N LEU A 246 -7.20 -15.12 4.29
CA LEU A 246 -6.11 -14.16 4.40
C LEU A 246 -4.80 -14.74 3.89
N PHE A 247 -4.00 -13.90 3.26
CA PHE A 247 -2.59 -14.18 2.93
C PHE A 247 -1.70 -13.69 4.06
N ALA A 248 -0.44 -14.14 4.09
CA ALA A 248 0.48 -13.69 5.14
C ALA A 248 0.78 -12.17 5.04
N PRO A 249 1.09 -11.50 6.18
CA PRO A 249 1.44 -10.08 6.18
C PRO A 249 2.58 -9.74 5.25
N ALA A 250 2.50 -8.58 4.60
CA ALA A 250 3.51 -8.03 3.71
C ALA A 250 3.56 -6.50 3.80
N GLY A 251 4.53 -5.88 3.13
CA GLY A 251 4.71 -4.43 3.09
C GLY A 251 6.05 -3.99 3.67
N ASP A 252 6.58 -2.90 3.14
CA ASP A 252 7.86 -2.29 3.52
C ASP A 252 7.70 -0.93 4.22
N PHE A 253 6.50 -0.41 4.31
CA PHE A 253 6.19 0.80 5.07
C PHE A 253 6.18 0.48 6.56
N THR A 254 7.36 0.36 7.15
CA THR A 254 7.54 -0.05 8.55
C THR A 254 8.29 0.98 9.36
N LEU A 255 8.04 0.98 10.67
CA LEU A 255 8.75 1.88 11.57
C LEU A 255 10.24 1.53 11.60
N VAL A 256 11.10 2.49 11.23
CA VAL A 256 12.55 2.31 11.30
C VAL A 256 13.04 2.40 12.75
N ALA A 257 14.03 1.59 13.09
CA ALA A 257 14.74 1.70 14.35
C ALA A 257 15.49 3.04 14.38
N SER A 258 15.18 3.88 15.37
CA SER A 258 15.75 5.23 15.51
C SER A 258 15.49 5.74 16.91
N GLU A 259 16.35 6.60 17.42
CA GLU A 259 16.15 7.34 18.68
C GLU A 259 15.53 8.72 18.45
N ARG A 260 15.41 9.16 17.18
CA ARG A 260 14.81 10.44 16.84
C ARG A 260 13.36 10.54 17.29
N PRO A 261 12.85 11.73 17.60
CA PRO A 261 11.41 11.95 17.70
C PRO A 261 10.70 11.45 16.44
N VAL A 262 9.46 11.02 16.57
CA VAL A 262 8.67 10.58 15.42
C VAL A 262 7.32 11.29 15.38
N ALA A 263 6.94 11.74 14.18
CA ALA A 263 5.59 12.21 13.90
C ALA A 263 4.81 11.15 13.10
N PHE A 264 3.59 10.85 13.54
CA PHE A 264 2.59 10.13 12.77
C PHE A 264 1.50 11.13 12.38
N ILE A 265 1.32 11.33 11.07
CA ILE A 265 0.35 12.30 10.54
C ILE A 265 -0.62 11.55 9.65
N SER A 266 -1.88 11.45 10.05
CA SER A 266 -2.86 10.63 9.37
C SER A 266 -4.12 11.40 9.00
N GLY A 267 -4.71 11.07 7.85
CA GLY A 267 -6.02 11.56 7.39
C GLY A 267 -7.02 10.42 7.26
N GLY A 268 -8.13 10.46 7.99
CA GLY A 268 -9.18 9.45 7.95
C GLY A 268 -8.65 8.04 8.20
N VAL A 269 -8.93 7.08 7.32
CA VAL A 269 -8.49 5.67 7.48
C VAL A 269 -6.97 5.48 7.41
N GLY A 270 -6.21 6.49 6.99
CA GLY A 270 -4.74 6.49 7.06
C GLY A 270 -4.17 6.33 8.48
N ILE A 271 -5.00 6.44 9.51
CA ILE A 271 -4.63 6.16 10.90
C ILE A 271 -4.26 4.68 11.13
N THR A 272 -4.81 3.76 10.35
CA THR A 272 -4.75 2.31 10.65
C THR A 272 -3.33 1.74 10.79
N PRO A 273 -2.36 1.96 9.88
CA PRO A 273 -1.00 1.45 10.06
C PRO A 273 -0.20 2.21 11.12
N THR A 274 -0.61 3.45 11.44
CA THR A 274 0.11 4.24 12.46
C THR A 274 -0.16 3.79 13.88
N LEU A 275 -1.25 3.05 14.14
CA LEU A 275 -1.58 2.56 15.48
C LEU A 275 -0.53 1.57 16.02
N PRO A 276 -0.19 0.47 15.32
CA PRO A 276 0.88 -0.42 15.79
C PRO A 276 2.25 0.26 15.77
N MET A 277 2.51 1.20 14.83
CA MET A 277 3.74 1.99 14.84
C MET A 277 3.84 2.87 16.10
N LEU A 278 2.74 3.50 16.52
CA LEU A 278 2.64 4.26 17.75
C LEU A 278 3.00 3.40 18.96
N GLU A 279 2.38 2.22 19.08
CA GLU A 279 2.66 1.31 20.21
C GLU A 279 4.13 0.90 20.26
N GLN A 280 4.75 0.60 19.11
CA GLN A 280 6.17 0.27 19.05
C GLN A 280 7.06 1.47 19.39
N ALA A 281 6.76 2.66 18.90
CA ALA A 281 7.51 3.88 19.18
C ALA A 281 7.45 4.23 20.68
N LEU A 282 6.28 4.10 21.29
CA LEU A 282 6.12 4.32 22.74
C LEU A 282 6.88 3.28 23.58
N ALA A 283 6.84 2.01 23.18
CA ALA A 283 7.57 0.94 23.84
C ALA A 283 9.10 1.11 23.77
N SER A 284 9.61 1.73 22.69
CA SER A 284 11.03 2.07 22.54
C SER A 284 11.44 3.36 23.28
N GLY A 285 10.50 4.05 23.93
CA GLY A 285 10.78 5.28 24.67
C GLY A 285 10.90 6.54 23.80
N ARG A 286 10.60 6.47 22.50
CA ARG A 286 10.67 7.61 21.58
C ARG A 286 9.67 8.70 21.97
N GLN A 287 10.06 9.95 21.73
CA GLN A 287 9.12 11.08 21.73
C GLN A 287 8.23 10.98 20.50
N VAL A 288 6.91 11.00 20.71
CA VAL A 288 5.92 10.81 19.63
C VAL A 288 5.00 12.03 19.53
N HIS A 289 4.84 12.51 18.30
CA HIS A 289 3.85 13.52 17.92
C HIS A 289 2.82 12.85 17.02
N PHE A 290 1.60 12.66 17.52
CA PHE A 290 0.53 11.98 16.78
C PHE A 290 -0.50 13.03 16.32
N ILE A 291 -0.62 13.24 15.03
CA ILE A 291 -1.50 14.23 14.42
C ILE A 291 -2.54 13.50 13.58
N HIS A 292 -3.81 13.64 13.93
CA HIS A 292 -4.89 13.05 13.16
C HIS A 292 -5.81 14.10 12.59
N CYS A 293 -6.04 14.04 11.28
CA CYS A 293 -6.94 14.90 10.54
C CYS A 293 -8.17 14.11 10.10
N ALA A 294 -9.34 14.63 10.43
CA ALA A 294 -10.63 14.07 10.03
C ALA A 294 -11.57 15.18 9.55
N ARG A 295 -12.72 14.83 9.00
CA ARG A 295 -13.76 15.85 8.71
C ARG A 295 -14.33 16.41 10.00
N ASN A 296 -14.69 15.55 10.94
CA ASN A 296 -15.30 15.90 12.23
C ASN A 296 -15.18 14.73 13.23
N GLY A 297 -15.71 14.91 14.43
CA GLY A 297 -15.66 13.93 15.50
C GLY A 297 -16.37 12.61 15.21
N ASP A 298 -17.46 12.62 14.43
CA ASP A 298 -18.23 11.41 14.11
C ASP A 298 -17.41 10.40 13.26
N VAL A 299 -16.49 10.89 12.44
CA VAL A 299 -15.64 10.08 11.57
C VAL A 299 -14.21 9.91 12.08
N HIS A 300 -13.91 10.45 13.28
CA HIS A 300 -12.61 10.28 13.93
C HIS A 300 -12.54 8.94 14.67
N ALA A 301 -12.00 7.95 14.02
CA ALA A 301 -11.76 6.61 14.59
C ALA A 301 -10.61 6.61 15.61
N PHE A 302 -10.67 5.73 16.61
CA PHE A 302 -9.63 5.50 17.62
C PHE A 302 -9.31 6.68 18.53
N ARG A 303 -10.20 7.68 18.63
CA ARG A 303 -9.98 8.85 19.47
C ARG A 303 -9.71 8.50 20.93
N GLU A 304 -10.53 7.61 21.50
CA GLU A 304 -10.37 7.18 22.90
C GLU A 304 -9.08 6.38 23.09
N PHE A 305 -8.73 5.50 22.15
CA PHE A 305 -7.48 4.74 22.18
C PHE A 305 -6.26 5.67 22.26
N ILE A 306 -6.20 6.70 21.42
CA ILE A 306 -5.09 7.68 21.42
C ILE A 306 -5.09 8.48 22.73
N ALA A 307 -6.25 8.93 23.20
CA ALA A 307 -6.37 9.66 24.45
C ALA A 307 -5.89 8.85 25.67
N ASP A 308 -6.20 7.56 25.71
CA ASP A 308 -5.74 6.67 26.78
C ASP A 308 -4.23 6.38 26.70
N LYS A 309 -3.68 6.21 25.47
CA LYS A 309 -2.22 6.12 25.30
C LYS A 309 -1.52 7.39 25.78
N GLN A 310 -2.07 8.57 25.52
CA GLN A 310 -1.48 9.83 25.96
C GLN A 310 -1.48 9.99 27.49
N LYS A 311 -2.52 9.50 28.18
CA LYS A 311 -2.53 9.46 29.67
C LYS A 311 -1.45 8.55 30.25
N GLN A 312 -1.16 7.43 29.56
CA GLN A 312 -0.21 6.41 30.03
C GLN A 312 1.25 6.74 29.64
N HIS A 313 1.48 7.53 28.61
CA HIS A 313 2.78 7.80 28.02
C HIS A 313 3.08 9.28 27.91
N PRO A 314 3.82 9.87 28.87
CA PRO A 314 4.11 11.30 28.90
C PRO A 314 4.94 11.80 27.71
N GLN A 315 5.62 10.90 26.99
CA GLN A 315 6.36 11.17 25.75
C GLN A 315 5.45 11.27 24.51
N LEU A 316 4.15 10.97 24.62
CA LEU A 316 3.17 11.14 23.54
C LEU A 316 2.50 12.52 23.63
N ARG A 317 2.53 13.23 22.50
CA ARG A 317 1.72 14.42 22.24
C ARG A 317 0.75 14.09 21.11
N SER A 318 -0.55 14.22 21.33
CA SER A 318 -1.55 14.02 20.28
C SER A 318 -2.29 15.32 19.97
N TYR A 319 -2.60 15.51 18.69
CA TYR A 319 -3.30 16.67 18.15
C TYR A 319 -4.33 16.24 17.11
N THR A 320 -5.44 16.95 17.08
CA THR A 320 -6.55 16.70 16.15
C THR A 320 -6.86 17.94 15.33
N CYS A 321 -7.15 17.75 14.04
CA CYS A 321 -7.55 18.82 13.14
C CYS A 321 -8.81 18.40 12.37
N TYR A 322 -9.91 19.18 12.47
CA TYR A 322 -11.16 18.86 11.80
C TYR A 322 -11.49 19.89 10.72
N SER A 323 -11.63 19.41 9.48
CA SER A 323 -11.92 20.28 8.33
C SER A 323 -13.37 20.79 8.29
N GLU A 324 -14.29 20.06 8.91
CA GLU A 324 -15.74 20.31 8.94
C GLU A 324 -16.29 20.03 10.36
N ALA A 325 -15.71 20.69 11.36
CA ALA A 325 -16.07 20.47 12.76
C ALA A 325 -17.58 20.68 13.00
N LEU A 326 -18.16 19.77 13.77
CA LEU A 326 -19.59 19.85 14.17
C LEU A 326 -19.73 20.59 15.49
N PRO A 327 -20.92 21.17 15.79
CA PRO A 327 -21.18 21.76 17.08
C PRO A 327 -20.96 20.74 18.21
N GLY A 328 -20.05 21.08 19.14
CA GLY A 328 -19.67 20.20 20.25
C GLY A 328 -18.43 19.33 20.00
N ASP A 329 -17.86 19.36 18.82
CA ASP A 329 -16.56 18.75 18.58
C ASP A 329 -15.47 19.46 19.40
N ALA A 330 -14.50 18.65 19.86
CA ALA A 330 -13.31 19.13 20.53
C ALA A 330 -12.08 18.73 19.70
N ALA A 331 -11.64 19.63 18.86
CA ALA A 331 -10.38 19.49 18.10
C ALA A 331 -9.38 20.56 18.56
N ASP A 332 -8.09 20.27 18.36
CA ASP A 332 -7.01 21.23 18.65
C ASP A 332 -6.94 22.35 17.59
N ALA A 333 -7.45 22.08 16.38
CA ALA A 333 -7.60 23.05 15.31
C ALA A 333 -8.78 22.72 14.40
N GLU A 334 -9.35 23.75 13.79
CA GLU A 334 -10.38 23.66 12.74
C GLU A 334 -9.79 24.06 11.38
N GLY A 335 -10.29 23.43 10.31
CA GLY A 335 -9.80 23.60 8.95
C GLY A 335 -8.82 22.52 8.53
N PHE A 336 -7.91 22.85 7.61
CA PHE A 336 -6.88 21.95 7.12
C PHE A 336 -5.56 22.13 7.87
N LEU A 337 -4.76 21.06 7.92
CA LEU A 337 -3.43 21.13 8.47
C LEU A 337 -2.60 22.20 7.76
N SER A 338 -1.96 23.09 8.53
CA SER A 338 -1.19 24.20 8.03
C SER A 338 0.28 24.15 8.50
N ARG A 339 1.12 25.02 7.93
CA ARG A 339 2.51 25.17 8.34
C ARG A 339 2.62 25.63 9.79
N GLU A 340 1.79 26.60 10.19
CA GLU A 340 1.78 27.19 11.53
C GLU A 340 1.42 26.12 12.58
N LEU A 341 0.45 25.26 12.29
CA LEU A 341 0.10 24.13 13.16
C LEU A 341 1.25 23.14 13.30
N LEU A 342 1.93 22.79 12.21
CA LEU A 342 3.10 21.91 12.28
C LEU A 342 4.26 22.55 13.02
N GLU A 343 4.51 23.87 12.85
CA GLU A 343 5.51 24.60 13.61
C GLU A 343 5.24 24.57 15.11
N GLN A 344 3.97 24.62 15.51
CA GLN A 344 3.53 24.58 16.90
C GLN A 344 3.55 23.15 17.49
N TRP A 345 3.17 22.15 16.71
CA TRP A 345 2.93 20.79 17.20
C TRP A 345 4.15 19.86 17.11
N LEU A 346 5.10 20.16 16.24
CA LEU A 346 6.32 19.38 16.10
C LEU A 346 7.46 19.96 16.95
N PRO A 347 8.47 19.17 17.33
CA PRO A 347 9.64 19.66 18.07
C PRO A 347 10.34 20.77 17.28
N ALA A 348 11.00 21.72 18.00
CA ALA A 348 11.75 22.80 17.35
C ALA A 348 12.89 22.26 16.47
N GLU A 349 13.57 21.21 16.92
CA GLU A 349 14.54 20.47 16.12
C GLU A 349 13.81 19.55 15.14
N ARG A 350 14.12 19.72 13.85
CA ARG A 350 13.47 19.00 12.75
C ARG A 350 14.19 17.71 12.34
N ASP A 351 15.24 17.30 13.05
CA ASP A 351 15.85 15.97 12.89
C ASP A 351 14.94 14.90 13.52
N MET A 352 13.90 14.52 12.79
CA MET A 352 12.86 13.63 13.24
C MET A 352 12.35 12.74 12.10
N ASP A 353 11.89 11.55 12.42
CA ASP A 353 11.19 10.72 11.46
C ASP A 353 9.72 11.14 11.34
N ALA A 354 9.18 11.19 10.13
CA ALA A 354 7.77 11.47 9.88
C ALA A 354 7.16 10.36 9.02
N TYR A 355 5.99 9.89 9.43
CA TYR A 355 5.18 8.90 8.71
C TYR A 355 3.80 9.50 8.46
N PHE A 356 3.36 9.51 7.21
CA PHE A 356 2.07 10.10 6.90
C PHE A 356 1.29 9.31 5.86
N LEU A 357 -0.02 9.18 6.09
CA LEU A 357 -0.95 8.45 5.25
C LEU A 357 -2.33 9.12 5.26
N GLY A 358 -3.03 9.00 4.14
CA GLY A 358 -4.36 9.53 3.98
C GLY A 358 -4.75 9.62 2.50
N PRO A 359 -5.81 10.36 2.17
CA PRO A 359 -6.16 10.66 0.79
C PRO A 359 -5.00 11.33 0.05
N LYS A 360 -4.86 11.06 -1.25
CA LYS A 360 -3.74 11.57 -2.07
C LYS A 360 -3.52 13.09 -1.97
N PRO A 361 -4.57 13.94 -2.04
CA PRO A 361 -4.39 15.39 -1.84
C PRO A 361 -3.87 15.76 -0.45
N PHE A 362 -4.32 15.07 0.60
CA PHE A 362 -3.84 15.24 1.96
C PHE A 362 -2.35 14.90 2.07
N MET A 363 -1.93 13.76 1.51
CA MET A 363 -0.52 13.35 1.55
C MET A 363 0.38 14.32 0.78
N ALA A 364 -0.05 14.83 -0.37
CA ALA A 364 0.68 15.86 -1.13
C ALA A 364 0.87 17.14 -0.29
N GLN A 365 -0.20 17.59 0.39
CA GLN A 365 -0.15 18.72 1.29
C GLN A 365 0.81 18.46 2.47
N VAL A 366 0.71 17.30 3.13
CA VAL A 366 1.59 16.97 4.27
C VAL A 366 3.05 16.89 3.83
N LYS A 367 3.36 16.27 2.68
CA LYS A 367 4.71 16.22 2.13
C LYS A 367 5.30 17.62 1.95
N LYS A 368 4.51 18.52 1.34
CA LYS A 368 4.90 19.92 1.16
C LYS A 368 5.14 20.61 2.50
N LEU A 369 4.22 20.50 3.44
CA LEU A 369 4.30 21.12 4.74
C LEU A 369 5.51 20.63 5.55
N LEU A 370 5.79 19.33 5.58
CA LEU A 370 6.97 18.77 6.25
C LEU A 370 8.27 19.34 5.68
N ARG A 371 8.39 19.45 4.36
CA ARG A 371 9.51 20.11 3.70
C ARG A 371 9.62 21.59 4.10
N ASP A 372 8.49 22.31 4.05
CA ASP A 372 8.44 23.75 4.34
C ASP A 372 8.79 24.07 5.82
N VAL A 373 8.53 23.17 6.77
CA VAL A 373 8.96 23.29 8.16
C VAL A 373 10.35 22.72 8.44
N GLY A 374 11.02 22.15 7.44
CA GLY A 374 12.43 21.71 7.51
C GLY A 374 12.63 20.25 7.99
N VAL A 375 11.63 19.39 7.93
CA VAL A 375 11.85 17.95 8.15
C VAL A 375 12.58 17.36 6.93
N PRO A 376 13.71 16.63 7.13
CA PRO A 376 14.46 16.05 6.01
C PRO A 376 13.62 15.10 5.16
N GLU A 377 13.73 15.21 3.83
CA GLU A 377 12.95 14.38 2.91
C GLU A 377 13.24 12.89 3.10
N ALA A 378 14.50 12.52 3.35
CA ALA A 378 14.89 11.13 3.61
C ALA A 378 14.28 10.54 4.90
N GLN A 379 13.77 11.39 5.79
CA GLN A 379 13.09 11.00 7.04
C GLN A 379 11.56 11.07 6.92
N SER A 380 11.03 11.57 5.80
CA SER A 380 9.59 11.69 5.52
C SER A 380 9.13 10.50 4.69
N ARG A 381 8.28 9.65 5.26
CA ARG A 381 7.84 8.39 4.67
C ARG A 381 6.33 8.34 4.55
N TYR A 382 5.87 7.82 3.42
CA TYR A 382 4.43 7.65 3.15
C TYR A 382 4.17 6.38 2.33
N GLU A 383 2.95 5.90 2.39
CA GLU A 383 2.48 4.79 1.56
C GLU A 383 1.11 5.11 0.97
N PHE A 384 0.85 4.63 -0.25
CA PHE A 384 -0.46 4.70 -0.87
C PHE A 384 -1.29 3.45 -0.59
N PHE A 385 -2.54 3.62 -0.23
CA PHE A 385 -3.52 2.53 -0.24
C PHE A 385 -3.96 2.22 -1.67
N GLY A 386 -3.01 1.80 -2.50
CA GLY A 386 -3.20 1.55 -3.92
C GLY A 386 -1.89 1.48 -4.68
N PRO A 387 -1.92 1.64 -6.01
CA PRO A 387 -0.74 1.70 -6.85
C PRO A 387 0.16 2.87 -6.44
N ALA A 388 1.48 2.62 -6.46
CA ALA A 388 2.45 3.67 -6.18
C ALA A 388 2.30 4.82 -7.18
N ALA A 389 2.28 6.05 -6.69
CA ALA A 389 2.26 7.26 -7.49
C ALA A 389 3.25 8.28 -6.94
N ALA A 390 3.79 9.14 -7.79
CA ALA A 390 4.51 10.30 -7.29
C ALA A 390 3.54 11.24 -6.57
N LEU A 391 3.92 11.69 -5.36
CA LEU A 391 3.29 12.85 -4.75
C LEU A 391 4.00 14.08 -5.34
N GLU A 392 3.38 14.66 -6.35
CA GLU A 392 3.76 16.00 -6.79
C GLU A 392 3.36 16.99 -5.69
N ALA A 393 4.34 17.72 -5.20
CA ALA A 393 4.17 18.73 -4.14
C ALA A 393 4.36 20.13 -4.74
#